data_2b32aab3a109a48c1fbc4f00bb7cf56c
#
_entry.id   2b32aab3a109a48c1fbc4f00bb7cf56c
#
_cell.length_a   1.000
_cell.length_b   1.000
_cell.length_c   1.000
_cell.angle_alpha   90.00
_cell.angle_beta   90.00
_cell.angle_gamma   90.00
#
_symmetry.space_group_name_H-M   'P 1'
#
loop_
_entity.id
_entity.type
_entity.pdbx_description
1 polymer ?
#
loop_
_entity_poly.entity_id
_entity_poly.type
_entity_poly.pdbx_seq_one_letter_code
_entity_poly.pdbx_strand_id
1 'polypeptide(L)' 'MAVDEKPAADDNPYAQYYTVKKGDTLSKIAEEYYDDKMLYPQIFEANRDQLTDPNKIKVGQKLRIP' A
#
# COMPACT_ATOMS: atom_id res chain seq x y z
N MET A 1 3.25 21.51 -8.45
CA MET A 1 2.98 21.13 -8.40
C MET A 1 2.53 20.40 -8.29
N ALA A 2 2.49 19.96 -8.26
CA ALA A 2 2.06 19.31 -8.28
C ALA A 2 1.48 18.89 -7.83
N VAL A 3 1.33 18.85 -7.77
CA VAL A 3 0.80 18.49 -7.46
C VAL A 3 0.07 18.15 -7.20
N ASP A 4 -0.12 18.10 -7.07
CA ASP A 4 -0.78 17.84 -6.91
C ASP A 4 -1.54 17.03 -7.09
N GLU A 5 -1.68 16.69 -7.29
CA GLU A 5 -2.36 15.83 -7.49
C GLU A 5 -2.57 14.86 -6.60
N LYS A 6 -2.39 15.04 -5.67
CA LYS A 6 -2.48 14.12 -4.79
C LYS A 6 -3.81 13.88 -4.32
N PRO A 7 -4.29 12.69 -4.22
CA PRO A 7 -5.59 12.41 -3.69
C PRO A 7 -5.68 12.87 -2.26
N ALA A 8 -6.81 13.37 -1.92
CA ALA A 8 -6.98 13.90 -0.59
C ALA A 8 -6.78 12.84 0.48
N ALA A 9 -7.09 11.61 0.17
CA ALA A 9 -6.95 10.56 1.16
C ALA A 9 -5.52 10.37 1.58
N ASP A 10 -4.59 10.90 0.78
CA ASP A 10 -3.20 10.70 1.05
C ASP A 10 -2.53 11.88 1.65
N ASP A 11 -3.29 12.80 2.17
CA ASP A 11 -2.71 13.98 2.73
C ASP A 11 -2.09 13.79 4.08
N ASN A 12 -1.95 12.58 4.55
CA ASN A 12 -1.27 12.32 5.79
C ASN A 12 0.23 12.47 5.57
N PRO A 13 0.89 13.45 6.21
CA PRO A 13 2.32 13.63 6.00
C PRO A 13 3.17 12.48 6.53
N TYR A 14 2.57 11.61 7.32
CA TYR A 14 3.31 10.48 7.85
C TYR A 14 3.08 9.21 7.05
N ALA A 15 2.29 9.28 6.00
CA ALA A 15 2.02 8.10 5.20
C ALA A 15 3.28 7.66 4.46
N GLN A 16 3.47 6.37 4.38
CA GLN A 16 4.57 5.81 3.62
C GLN A 16 4.02 5.13 2.39
N TYR A 17 4.84 5.04 1.38
CA TYR A 17 4.44 4.39 0.14
C TYR A 17 5.44 3.32 -0.21
N TYR A 18 4.94 2.25 -0.78
CA TYR A 18 5.77 1.15 -1.22
C TYR A 18 5.41 0.81 -2.66
N THR A 19 6.42 0.66 -3.49
CA THR A 19 6.23 0.27 -4.88
C THR A 19 6.38 -1.24 -4.99
N VAL A 20 5.35 -1.90 -5.46
CA VAL A 20 5.30 -3.36 -5.55
C VAL A 20 6.37 -3.86 -6.50
N LYS A 21 7.05 -4.91 -6.10
CA LYS A 21 8.06 -5.57 -6.92
C LYS A 21 7.60 -6.96 -7.25
N LYS A 22 8.28 -7.55 -8.22
CA LYS A 22 7.95 -8.90 -8.63
C LYS A 22 8.05 -9.86 -7.44
N GLY A 23 7.01 -10.66 -7.27
CA GLY A 23 6.99 -11.65 -6.20
C GLY A 23 6.46 -11.13 -4.88
N ASP A 24 6.12 -9.86 -4.80
CA ASP A 24 5.61 -9.30 -3.57
C ASP A 24 4.16 -9.72 -3.32
N THR A 25 3.81 -9.79 -2.04
CA THR A 25 2.43 -9.97 -1.61
C THR A 25 2.17 -8.98 -0.50
N LEU A 26 0.90 -8.73 -0.21
CA LEU A 26 0.57 -7.83 0.90
C LEU A 26 1.09 -8.38 2.21
N SER A 27 1.06 -9.71 2.39
CA SER A 27 1.58 -10.31 3.61
C SER A 27 3.07 -10.03 3.77
N LYS A 28 3.82 -10.16 2.69
CA LYS A 28 5.25 -9.88 2.76
C LYS A 28 5.51 -8.42 3.07
N ILE A 29 4.73 -7.53 2.47
CA ILE A 29 4.89 -6.11 2.71
C ILE A 29 4.55 -5.80 4.16
N ALA A 30 3.49 -6.39 4.68
CA ALA A 30 3.12 -6.18 6.07
C ALA A 30 4.21 -6.67 7.01
N GLU A 31 4.80 -7.81 6.68
CA GLU A 31 5.87 -8.33 7.51
C GLU A 31 7.06 -7.39 7.52
N GLU A 32 7.33 -6.80 6.38
CA GLU A 32 8.47 -5.90 6.26
C GLU A 32 8.26 -4.61 7.03
N TYR A 33 7.05 -4.08 7.01
CA TYR A 33 6.78 -2.78 7.63
C TYR A 33 6.31 -2.88 9.07
N TYR A 34 5.63 -3.98 9.42
CA TYR A 34 5.05 -4.12 10.76
C TYR A 34 5.64 -5.29 11.51
N ASP A 35 6.52 -6.04 10.87
CA ASP A 35 7.09 -7.23 11.47
C ASP A 35 5.99 -8.25 11.81
N ASP A 36 4.89 -8.22 11.07
CA ASP A 36 3.76 -9.10 11.31
C ASP A 36 2.95 -9.23 10.03
N LYS A 37 3.09 -10.37 9.35
CA LYS A 37 2.42 -10.58 8.08
C LYS A 37 0.91 -10.62 8.20
N MET A 38 0.40 -10.91 9.40
CA MET A 38 -1.04 -11.00 9.60
C MET A 38 -1.70 -9.62 9.58
N LEU A 39 -0.92 -8.57 9.56
CA LEU A 39 -1.46 -7.22 9.48
C LEU A 39 -1.69 -6.75 8.05
N TYR A 40 -1.59 -7.64 7.07
CA TYR A 40 -1.81 -7.24 5.69
C TYR A 40 -3.19 -6.63 5.45
N PRO A 41 -4.24 -6.98 6.21
CA PRO A 41 -5.53 -6.34 5.97
C PRO A 41 -5.50 -4.83 6.18
N GLN A 42 -4.61 -4.34 7.03
CA GLN A 42 -4.49 -2.90 7.22
C GLN A 42 -4.01 -2.22 5.94
N ILE A 43 -3.08 -2.85 5.25
CA ILE A 43 -2.60 -2.31 3.98
C ILE A 43 -3.71 -2.39 2.93
N PHE A 44 -4.43 -3.50 2.90
CA PHE A 44 -5.52 -3.65 1.96
C PHE A 44 -6.58 -2.58 2.17
N GLU A 45 -6.97 -2.35 3.43
CA GLU A 45 -7.99 -1.35 3.71
C GLU A 45 -7.53 0.06 3.32
N ALA A 46 -6.26 0.35 3.52
CA ALA A 46 -5.74 1.66 3.17
C ALA A 46 -5.69 1.87 1.66
N ASN A 47 -5.84 0.81 0.88
CA ASN A 47 -5.73 0.87 -0.57
C ASN A 47 -6.98 0.35 -1.27
N ARG A 48 -8.13 0.39 -0.59
CA ARG A 48 -9.38 -0.10 -1.17
C ARG A 48 -9.77 0.67 -2.42
N ASP A 49 -9.25 1.86 -2.58
CA ASP A 49 -9.52 2.65 -3.77
C ASP A 49 -8.87 2.06 -5.01
N GLN A 50 -7.85 1.24 -4.85
CA GLN A 50 -7.18 0.65 -6.01
C GLN A 50 -7.06 -0.87 -5.93
N LEU A 51 -7.45 -1.47 -4.82
CA LEU A 51 -7.38 -2.92 -4.67
C LEU A 51 -8.76 -3.48 -4.39
N THR A 52 -9.13 -4.50 -5.14
CA THR A 52 -10.37 -5.21 -4.88
C THR A 52 -10.09 -6.59 -4.29
N ASP A 53 -8.84 -7.03 -4.34
CA ASP A 53 -8.48 -8.35 -3.87
C ASP A 53 -7.06 -8.25 -3.31
N PRO A 54 -6.83 -8.67 -2.07
CA PRO A 54 -5.50 -8.53 -1.48
C PRO A 54 -4.42 -9.35 -2.20
N ASN A 55 -4.84 -10.30 -3.02
CA ASN A 55 -3.86 -11.11 -3.75
C ASN A 55 -3.62 -10.59 -5.16
N LYS A 56 -4.23 -9.49 -5.54
CA LYS A 56 -4.11 -9.00 -6.91
C LYS A 56 -3.45 -7.64 -6.95
N ILE A 57 -2.18 -7.63 -6.60
CA ILE A 57 -1.37 -6.43 -6.71
C ILE A 57 -0.47 -6.56 -7.92
N LYS A 58 -0.04 -5.43 -8.46
CA LYS A 58 0.74 -5.42 -9.69
C LYS A 58 2.10 -4.81 -9.46
N VAL A 59 3.09 -5.35 -10.16
CA VAL A 59 4.43 -4.77 -10.11
C VAL A 59 4.36 -3.32 -10.55
N GLY A 60 5.02 -2.46 -9.79
CA GLY A 60 5.03 -1.03 -10.08
C GLY A 60 3.90 -0.27 -9.43
N GLN A 61 2.95 -0.96 -8.82
CA GLN A 61 1.85 -0.30 -8.16
C GLN A 61 2.32 0.33 -6.87
N LYS A 62 1.89 1.56 -6.61
CA LYS A 62 2.28 2.26 -5.39
C LYS A 62 1.19 2.09 -4.35
N LEU A 63 1.54 1.53 -3.23
CA LEU A 63 0.61 1.26 -2.14
C LEU A 63 0.90 2.17 -0.96
N ARG A 64 -0.16 2.59 -0.29
CA ARG A 64 -0.02 3.33 0.96
C ARG A 64 0.20 2.37 2.10
N ILE A 65 1.14 2.70 2.96
CA ILE A 65 1.42 1.91 4.15
C ILE A 65 1.00 2.77 5.34
N PRO A 66 -0.12 2.47 5.95
CA PRO A 66 -0.62 3.30 7.05
C PRO A 66 0.22 3.21 8.32
#